data_6ee49fb72864658374bc5f8e2c40fc8c
#
_entry.id   6ee49fb72864658374bc5f8e2c40fc8c
#
_cell.length_a   1.000
_cell.length_b   1.000
_cell.length_c   1.000
_cell.angle_alpha   90.00
_cell.angle_beta   90.00
_cell.angle_gamma   90.00
#
_symmetry.space_group_name_H-M   'P 1'
#
loop_
_entity.id
_entity.type
_entity.pdbx_description
1 polymer ?
#
loop_
_entity_poly.entity_id
_entity_poly.type
_entity_poly.pdbx_seq_one_letter_code
_entity_poly.pdbx_strand_id
1 'polypeptide(L)'
;MQKDIQYVGVNDRNLDLFEGMYKVPEGMAYNSYVIIDEKIAVMDTVDGAFKKEWLGKVERALEGRLPDYLIVQHMEPDHSANIRSFIEKYPNAKIVASAKAFMMMKNFFGEDFAEKQIVVGEGSTLELGKHKLVFFAAPMVHWPEVIMTYDERDKILFSADAFGKFGALDAEEDWACEARRYYFGIVGKYGVQVQNLLKKLSGLEIRAICSLHGPILEENIGYYLDLYNTWSSYGVESEGVLIAYTSVYGNTKKAVELLAQKLQEKGCGKVVVSDLARCDMAEAVEDAFRYGKIVLATTTYNGEIFPFMREFIHNLTERNFQNRTVAFIENGSWAPMATRVMRVMLEKCKNLQYTESTVKILSAMTEENRAQIEALAEELCKSNTYNKEVCMSRYVCQVCGWTYDEEEGLPGKGIVAGTKFEELPDGFECELCGVGKENFTKE
;
A
#
# COMPACT_ATOMS: atom_id res chain seq x y z
N MET A 1 23.00 -8.43 -9.87
CA MET A 1 23.63 -7.80 -8.67
C MET A 1 25.14 -7.91 -8.72
N GLN A 2 25.90 -6.92 -8.26
CA GLN A 2 27.38 -6.91 -8.25
C GLN A 2 27.94 -7.94 -7.25
N LYS A 3 29.20 -8.42 -7.49
CA LYS A 3 29.82 -9.47 -6.64
C LYS A 3 30.07 -9.04 -5.20
N ASP A 4 30.15 -7.74 -4.94
CA ASP A 4 30.38 -7.13 -3.64
C ASP A 4 29.09 -6.85 -2.84
N ILE A 5 27.90 -7.10 -3.41
CA ILE A 5 26.62 -7.09 -2.71
C ILE A 5 26.05 -8.51 -2.70
N GLN A 6 25.98 -9.12 -1.52
CA GLN A 6 25.56 -10.51 -1.35
C GLN A 6 24.22 -10.61 -0.64
N TYR A 7 23.29 -11.40 -1.18
CA TYR A 7 22.03 -11.72 -0.55
C TYR A 7 22.23 -12.72 0.61
N VAL A 8 21.73 -12.39 1.78
CA VAL A 8 21.79 -13.22 2.99
C VAL A 8 20.43 -13.43 3.65
N GLY A 9 19.34 -13.02 2.99
CA GLY A 9 17.98 -13.20 3.47
C GLY A 9 17.50 -14.65 3.52
N VAL A 10 16.25 -14.85 3.94
CA VAL A 10 15.65 -16.18 4.15
C VAL A 10 14.25 -16.24 3.55
N ASN A 11 13.77 -17.47 3.27
CA ASN A 11 12.39 -17.74 2.88
C ASN A 11 11.69 -18.50 4.01
N ASP A 12 10.58 -17.96 4.49
CA ASP A 12 9.67 -18.67 5.39
C ASP A 12 8.58 -19.38 4.59
N ARG A 13 8.62 -20.71 4.58
CA ARG A 13 7.65 -21.59 3.91
C ARG A 13 6.57 -22.10 4.84
N ASN A 14 6.67 -21.80 6.13
CA ASN A 14 5.77 -22.32 7.15
C ASN A 14 4.77 -21.27 7.65
N LEU A 15 4.98 -20.01 7.27
CA LEU A 15 4.08 -18.93 7.62
C LEU A 15 2.75 -19.10 6.86
N ASP A 16 1.64 -19.19 7.57
CA ASP A 16 0.30 -19.24 7.00
C ASP A 16 -0.36 -17.85 6.90
N LEU A 17 -0.06 -16.96 7.85
CA LEU A 17 -0.59 -15.61 7.93
C LEU A 17 0.53 -14.59 8.19
N PHE A 18 0.78 -13.70 7.24
CA PHE A 18 1.61 -12.52 7.46
C PHE A 18 0.85 -11.47 8.29
N GLU A 19 1.52 -10.81 9.24
CA GLU A 19 0.90 -9.92 10.25
C GLU A 19 -0.33 -10.54 10.97
N GLY A 20 -0.43 -11.87 10.98
CA GLY A 20 -1.56 -12.58 11.60
C GLY A 20 -2.89 -12.45 10.84
N MET A 21 -2.92 -11.88 9.63
CA MET A 21 -4.16 -11.62 8.89
C MET A 21 -4.09 -11.89 7.39
N TYR A 22 -2.94 -11.73 6.74
CA TYR A 22 -2.81 -11.93 5.30
C TYR A 22 -2.37 -13.37 4.99
N LYS A 23 -3.18 -14.12 4.28
CA LYS A 23 -2.81 -15.46 3.84
C LYS A 23 -1.63 -15.41 2.88
N VAL A 24 -0.61 -16.20 3.16
CA VAL A 24 0.60 -16.31 2.33
C VAL A 24 0.91 -17.77 2.02
N PRO A 25 0.09 -18.41 1.16
CA PRO A 25 0.24 -19.84 0.86
C PRO A 25 1.61 -20.19 0.26
N GLU A 26 2.25 -19.24 -0.43
CA GLU A 26 3.60 -19.37 -0.97
C GLU A 26 4.70 -18.86 -0.02
N GLY A 27 4.34 -18.68 1.27
CA GLY A 27 5.26 -18.22 2.31
C GLY A 27 5.64 -16.74 2.19
N MET A 28 6.80 -16.39 2.75
CA MET A 28 7.30 -15.00 2.77
C MET A 28 8.82 -14.98 2.63
N ALA A 29 9.36 -13.98 1.93
CA ALA A 29 10.78 -13.70 1.91
C ALA A 29 11.10 -12.58 2.91
N TYR A 30 12.17 -12.74 3.69
CA TYR A 30 12.76 -11.69 4.52
C TYR A 30 14.16 -11.40 3.98
N ASN A 31 14.32 -10.25 3.35
CA ASN A 31 15.53 -9.93 2.62
C ASN A 31 16.54 -9.18 3.49
N SER A 32 17.78 -9.56 3.36
CA SER A 32 18.93 -8.90 3.97
C SER A 32 20.13 -9.02 3.04
N TYR A 33 21.03 -8.04 3.07
CA TYR A 33 22.17 -7.99 2.17
C TYR A 33 23.44 -7.64 2.92
N VAL A 34 24.59 -8.05 2.40
CA VAL A 34 25.91 -7.64 2.88
C VAL A 34 26.63 -6.90 1.76
N ILE A 35 27.02 -5.66 2.02
CA ILE A 35 27.85 -4.85 1.12
C ILE A 35 29.29 -4.97 1.57
N ILE A 36 30.12 -5.58 0.74
CA ILE A 36 31.53 -5.86 1.00
C ILE A 36 32.39 -4.79 0.32
N ASP A 37 33.02 -3.94 1.14
CA ASP A 37 33.93 -2.89 0.66
C ASP A 37 35.11 -2.75 1.65
N GLU A 38 35.78 -1.58 1.71
CA GLU A 38 36.77 -1.27 2.75
C GLU A 38 36.13 -1.41 4.12
N LYS A 39 34.94 -0.84 4.30
CA LYS A 39 34.03 -1.10 5.41
C LYS A 39 32.86 -1.95 4.94
N ILE A 40 32.36 -2.79 5.82
CA ILE A 40 31.29 -3.72 5.52
C ILE A 40 29.99 -3.30 6.19
N ALA A 41 28.91 -3.22 5.43
CA ALA A 41 27.58 -2.96 5.94
C ALA A 41 26.65 -4.17 5.73
N VAL A 42 25.90 -4.52 6.77
CA VAL A 42 24.77 -5.46 6.69
C VAL A 42 23.48 -4.66 6.66
N MET A 43 22.61 -4.95 5.68
CA MET A 43 21.35 -4.26 5.46
C MET A 43 20.22 -5.07 6.09
N ASP A 44 19.63 -4.54 7.14
CA ASP A 44 18.56 -5.12 7.93
C ASP A 44 18.82 -6.53 8.46
N THR A 45 17.95 -7.05 9.28
CA THR A 45 17.97 -8.43 9.74
C THR A 45 16.79 -9.19 9.15
N VAL A 46 16.41 -10.32 9.72
CA VAL A 46 15.28 -11.13 9.30
C VAL A 46 14.43 -11.51 10.51
N ASP A 47 13.29 -12.18 10.29
CA ASP A 47 12.46 -12.68 11.36
C ASP A 47 13.23 -13.51 12.40
N GLY A 48 12.84 -13.41 13.65
CA GLY A 48 13.52 -14.02 14.80
C GLY A 48 13.63 -15.55 14.73
N ALA A 49 12.70 -16.22 14.07
CA ALA A 49 12.74 -17.67 13.87
C ALA A 49 13.95 -18.11 13.02
N PHE A 50 14.44 -17.24 12.14
CA PHE A 50 15.56 -17.53 11.22
C PHE A 50 16.92 -17.02 11.69
N LYS A 51 17.04 -16.57 12.95
CA LYS A 51 18.28 -16.04 13.53
C LYS A 51 19.53 -16.86 13.18
N LYS A 52 19.48 -18.16 13.42
CA LYS A 52 20.65 -19.05 13.23
C LYS A 52 21.04 -19.17 11.75
N GLU A 53 20.04 -19.29 10.89
CA GLU A 53 20.26 -19.40 9.45
C GLU A 53 20.87 -18.12 8.89
N TRP A 54 20.25 -16.98 9.21
CA TRP A 54 20.68 -15.65 8.78
C TRP A 54 22.10 -15.31 9.25
N LEU A 55 22.39 -15.45 10.56
CA LEU A 55 23.72 -15.20 11.08
C LEU A 55 24.79 -16.11 10.43
N GLY A 56 24.44 -17.33 10.09
CA GLY A 56 25.32 -18.24 9.36
C GLY A 56 25.54 -17.83 7.90
N LYS A 57 24.54 -17.25 7.23
CA LYS A 57 24.68 -16.66 5.87
C LYS A 57 25.55 -15.41 5.92
N VAL A 58 25.32 -14.51 6.89
CA VAL A 58 26.15 -13.32 7.10
C VAL A 58 27.60 -13.70 7.34
N GLU A 59 27.88 -14.67 8.22
CA GLU A 59 29.24 -15.13 8.50
C GLU A 59 29.96 -15.68 7.25
N ARG A 60 29.25 -16.45 6.43
CA ARG A 60 29.80 -16.94 5.15
C ARG A 60 30.09 -15.80 4.18
N ALA A 61 29.19 -14.83 4.06
CA ALA A 61 29.37 -13.67 3.19
C ALA A 61 30.56 -12.79 3.62
N LEU A 62 30.86 -12.73 4.90
CA LEU A 62 31.96 -11.96 5.47
C LEU A 62 33.36 -12.59 5.20
N GLU A 63 33.44 -13.87 4.85
CA GLU A 63 34.71 -14.57 4.55
C GLU A 63 35.81 -14.33 5.60
N GLY A 64 35.45 -14.29 6.87
CA GLY A 64 36.40 -14.07 7.99
C GLY A 64 36.67 -12.60 8.31
N ARG A 65 36.11 -11.64 7.55
CA ARG A 65 36.12 -10.23 7.87
C ARG A 65 35.07 -9.94 8.97
N LEU A 66 35.08 -8.74 9.54
CA LEU A 66 34.09 -8.28 10.52
C LEU A 66 33.25 -7.14 9.91
N PRO A 67 31.94 -7.10 10.17
CA PRO A 67 31.12 -6.00 9.73
C PRO A 67 31.37 -4.73 10.56
N ASP A 68 31.37 -3.58 9.88
CA ASP A 68 31.47 -2.28 10.52
C ASP A 68 30.11 -1.73 10.92
N TYR A 69 29.08 -2.05 10.10
CA TYR A 69 27.75 -1.46 10.25
C TYR A 69 26.64 -2.52 10.11
N LEU A 70 25.59 -2.32 10.92
CA LEU A 70 24.26 -2.84 10.68
C LEU A 70 23.36 -1.64 10.34
N ILE A 71 22.86 -1.57 9.13
CA ILE A 71 21.92 -0.54 8.71
C ILE A 71 20.51 -1.09 8.94
N VAL A 72 19.72 -0.37 9.72
CA VAL A 72 18.34 -0.74 10.05
C VAL A 72 17.40 0.27 9.40
N GLN A 73 16.77 -0.15 8.32
CA GLN A 73 15.86 0.68 7.56
C GLN A 73 14.45 0.66 8.14
N HIS A 74 14.08 -0.48 8.77
CA HIS A 74 12.75 -0.72 9.31
C HIS A 74 12.79 -1.49 10.63
N MET A 75 11.88 -1.15 11.54
CA MET A 75 11.86 -1.71 12.89
C MET A 75 10.80 -2.79 13.12
N GLU A 76 10.05 -3.18 12.10
CA GLU A 76 9.16 -4.32 12.21
C GLU A 76 9.94 -5.58 12.56
N PRO A 77 9.41 -6.45 13.46
CA PRO A 77 10.18 -7.58 14.00
C PRO A 77 10.73 -8.56 12.96
N ASP A 78 10.09 -8.71 11.83
CA ASP A 78 10.56 -9.55 10.73
C ASP A 78 11.81 -9.02 10.01
N HIS A 79 12.22 -7.77 10.30
CA HIS A 79 13.46 -7.14 9.83
C HIS A 79 14.39 -6.70 10.97
N SER A 80 13.90 -6.65 12.21
CA SER A 80 14.64 -6.07 13.33
C SER A 80 14.92 -7.04 14.50
N ALA A 81 14.23 -8.19 14.56
CA ALA A 81 14.29 -9.11 15.71
C ALA A 81 15.71 -9.57 16.06
N ASN A 82 16.63 -9.59 15.11
CA ASN A 82 17.99 -10.10 15.32
C ASN A 82 19.04 -9.02 15.56
N ILE A 83 18.67 -7.75 15.70
CA ILE A 83 19.60 -6.64 15.97
C ILE A 83 20.49 -6.94 17.20
N ARG A 84 19.90 -7.32 18.33
CA ARG A 84 20.67 -7.66 19.54
C ARG A 84 21.63 -8.81 19.30
N SER A 85 21.18 -9.89 18.67
CA SER A 85 22.00 -11.07 18.41
C SER A 85 23.16 -10.76 17.44
N PHE A 86 22.95 -9.85 16.48
CA PHE A 86 24.01 -9.37 15.61
C PHE A 86 25.06 -8.59 16.38
N ILE A 87 24.67 -7.66 17.25
CA ILE A 87 25.59 -6.85 18.05
C ILE A 87 26.34 -7.69 19.10
N GLU A 88 25.69 -8.71 19.68
CA GLU A 88 26.36 -9.69 20.54
C GLU A 88 27.45 -10.48 19.80
N LYS A 89 27.19 -10.87 18.55
CA LYS A 89 28.15 -11.60 17.71
C LYS A 89 29.26 -10.69 17.17
N TYR A 90 28.93 -9.44 16.83
CA TYR A 90 29.83 -8.45 16.24
C TYR A 90 29.91 -7.16 17.10
N PRO A 91 30.56 -7.23 18.28
CA PRO A 91 30.47 -6.18 19.26
C PRO A 91 31.12 -4.84 18.88
N ASN A 92 31.91 -4.81 17.79
CA ASN A 92 32.50 -3.57 17.27
C ASN A 92 31.65 -2.89 16.20
N ALA A 93 30.65 -3.56 15.68
CA ALA A 93 29.74 -2.99 14.69
C ALA A 93 28.91 -1.84 15.28
N LYS A 94 28.63 -0.83 14.45
CA LYS A 94 27.72 0.26 14.77
C LYS A 94 26.36 0.03 14.11
N ILE A 95 25.30 0.54 14.73
CA ILE A 95 23.95 0.50 14.17
C ILE A 95 23.69 1.86 13.51
N VAL A 96 23.31 1.83 12.24
CA VAL A 96 22.95 3.00 11.43
C VAL A 96 21.44 3.00 11.24
N ALA A 97 20.73 3.97 11.78
CA ALA A 97 19.29 4.02 11.73
C ALA A 97 18.75 5.44 11.95
N SER A 98 17.45 5.64 11.75
CA SER A 98 16.80 6.92 12.11
C SER A 98 16.76 7.10 13.64
N ALA A 99 16.68 8.36 14.09
CA ALA A 99 16.52 8.65 15.52
C ALA A 99 15.28 7.96 16.12
N LYS A 100 14.20 7.86 15.35
CA LYS A 100 12.97 7.20 15.79
C LYS A 100 13.14 5.67 15.89
N ALA A 101 13.91 5.06 15.01
CA ALA A 101 14.24 3.63 15.09
C ALA A 101 14.99 3.31 16.41
N PHE A 102 15.93 4.15 16.85
CA PHE A 102 16.60 3.95 18.14
C PHE A 102 15.65 4.07 19.34
N MET A 103 14.67 4.98 19.27
CA MET A 103 13.60 5.03 20.29
C MET A 103 12.78 3.73 20.31
N MET A 104 12.48 3.16 19.13
CA MET A 104 11.75 1.90 19.00
C MET A 104 12.59 0.71 19.47
N MET A 105 13.89 0.68 19.19
CA MET A 105 14.81 -0.34 19.73
C MET A 105 14.75 -0.41 21.25
N LYS A 106 14.68 0.74 21.92
CA LYS A 106 14.52 0.78 23.37
C LYS A 106 13.23 0.10 23.83
N ASN A 107 12.14 0.27 23.09
CA ASN A 107 10.85 -0.36 23.40
C ASN A 107 10.89 -1.88 23.15
N PHE A 108 11.47 -2.31 22.02
CA PHE A 108 11.55 -3.72 21.65
C PHE A 108 12.57 -4.52 22.49
N PHE A 109 13.73 -3.92 22.78
CA PHE A 109 14.85 -4.63 23.41
C PHE A 109 15.10 -4.21 24.87
N GLY A 110 14.45 -3.14 25.36
CA GLY A 110 14.77 -2.54 26.66
C GLY A 110 16.13 -1.82 26.69
N GLU A 111 16.74 -1.62 25.51
CA GLU A 111 18.06 -1.04 25.30
C GLU A 111 18.07 -0.23 24.00
N ASP A 112 18.68 0.94 24.01
CA ASP A 112 18.79 1.82 22.83
C ASP A 112 20.13 1.72 22.11
N PHE A 113 21.05 0.88 22.58
CA PHE A 113 22.41 0.72 22.05
C PHE A 113 23.20 2.03 21.95
N ALA A 114 23.07 2.93 22.91
CA ALA A 114 23.56 4.31 22.87
C ALA A 114 25.02 4.48 22.37
N GLU A 115 25.93 3.58 22.78
CA GLU A 115 27.34 3.63 22.39
C GLU A 115 27.60 3.16 20.92
N LYS A 116 26.58 2.59 20.28
CA LYS A 116 26.67 1.99 18.94
C LYS A 116 25.93 2.79 17.88
N GLN A 117 25.22 3.82 18.26
CA GLN A 117 24.35 4.57 17.37
C GLN A 117 25.12 5.42 16.35
N ILE A 118 24.69 5.35 15.10
CA ILE A 118 24.92 6.36 14.06
C ILE A 118 23.55 6.78 13.58
N VAL A 119 23.14 7.98 13.96
CA VAL A 119 21.83 8.52 13.59
C VAL A 119 21.92 9.12 12.18
N VAL A 120 21.03 8.67 11.30
CA VAL A 120 20.90 9.17 9.92
C VAL A 120 19.48 9.67 9.64
N GLY A 121 19.34 10.51 8.63
CA GLY A 121 18.08 11.06 8.18
C GLY A 121 18.17 11.48 6.71
N GLU A 122 17.27 12.35 6.27
CA GLU A 122 17.21 12.84 4.89
C GLU A 122 18.53 13.41 4.41
N GLY A 123 19.09 12.85 3.33
CA GLY A 123 20.33 13.29 2.72
C GLY A 123 21.62 12.95 3.48
N SER A 124 21.54 12.24 4.63
CA SER A 124 22.73 11.73 5.31
C SER A 124 23.48 10.76 4.42
N THR A 125 24.81 10.67 4.58
CA THR A 125 25.65 9.75 3.79
C THR A 125 26.52 8.87 4.67
N LEU A 126 26.88 7.68 4.17
CA LEU A 126 27.81 6.75 4.78
C LEU A 126 28.78 6.21 3.72
N GLU A 127 30.07 6.46 3.92
CA GLU A 127 31.13 6.01 3.03
C GLU A 127 31.64 4.63 3.47
N LEU A 128 31.64 3.65 2.56
CA LEU A 128 32.17 2.30 2.81
C LEU A 128 33.52 2.07 2.13
N GLY A 129 33.93 2.97 1.27
CA GLY A 129 35.11 2.90 0.40
C GLY A 129 34.70 3.29 -1.02
N LYS A 130 34.42 2.32 -1.87
CA LYS A 130 33.89 2.55 -3.24
C LYS A 130 32.39 2.83 -3.23
N HIS A 131 31.65 2.22 -2.30
CA HIS A 131 30.23 2.44 -2.11
C HIS A 131 30.03 3.67 -1.24
N LYS A 132 29.11 4.53 -1.69
CA LYS A 132 28.60 5.66 -0.92
C LYS A 132 27.10 5.52 -0.82
N LEU A 133 26.65 5.37 0.40
CA LEU A 133 25.23 5.22 0.72
C LEU A 133 24.63 6.57 1.07
N VAL A 134 23.45 6.87 0.49
CA VAL A 134 22.65 8.07 0.78
C VAL A 134 21.33 7.62 1.36
N PHE A 135 20.90 8.25 2.46
CA PHE A 135 19.68 7.91 3.16
C PHE A 135 18.55 8.86 2.83
N PHE A 136 17.36 8.32 2.62
CA PHE A 136 16.13 9.05 2.39
C PHE A 136 15.12 8.70 3.47
N ALA A 137 14.55 9.70 4.13
CA ALA A 137 13.45 9.47 5.07
C ALA A 137 12.17 9.10 4.30
N ALA A 138 11.55 7.99 4.69
CA ALA A 138 10.32 7.47 4.12
C ALA A 138 9.26 7.24 5.21
N PRO A 139 8.92 8.27 6.04
CA PRO A 139 8.02 8.10 7.16
C PRO A 139 6.65 7.66 6.69
N MET A 140 6.05 6.69 7.40
CA MET A 140 4.75 6.07 7.10
C MET A 140 4.73 5.26 5.78
N VAL A 141 5.89 4.87 5.26
CA VAL A 141 5.98 3.88 4.20
C VAL A 141 6.69 2.62 4.74
N HIS A 142 6.09 1.77 5.67
CA HIS A 142 4.73 2.07 6.17
C HIS A 142 4.73 2.48 7.65
N TRP A 143 5.86 2.47 8.35
CA TRP A 143 6.03 2.94 9.74
C TRP A 143 6.77 4.29 9.81
N PRO A 144 6.68 5.01 10.96
CA PRO A 144 7.15 6.40 11.03
C PRO A 144 8.67 6.57 11.06
N GLU A 145 9.43 5.51 11.33
CA GLU A 145 10.89 5.52 11.43
C GLU A 145 11.60 5.14 10.14
N VAL A 146 10.86 4.67 9.14
CA VAL A 146 11.42 4.07 7.92
C VAL A 146 12.36 5.03 7.19
N ILE A 147 13.50 4.50 6.80
CA ILE A 147 14.46 5.12 5.89
C ILE A 147 14.72 4.18 4.71
N MET A 148 15.05 4.74 3.57
CA MET A 148 15.58 4.00 2.42
C MET A 148 17.05 4.33 2.23
N THR A 149 17.80 3.42 1.63
CA THR A 149 19.22 3.58 1.38
C THR A 149 19.49 3.48 -0.11
N TYR A 150 20.16 4.46 -0.69
CA TYR A 150 20.55 4.45 -2.08
C TYR A 150 22.07 4.35 -2.21
N ASP A 151 22.54 3.37 -2.93
CA ASP A 151 23.95 3.24 -3.28
C ASP A 151 24.23 4.04 -4.55
N GLU A 152 24.99 5.13 -4.41
CA GLU A 152 25.34 6.02 -5.52
C GLU A 152 26.23 5.34 -6.56
N ARG A 153 27.04 4.35 -6.19
CA ARG A 153 27.94 3.65 -7.10
C ARG A 153 27.18 2.76 -8.08
N ASP A 154 26.40 1.84 -7.56
CA ASP A 154 25.76 0.80 -8.37
C ASP A 154 24.30 1.15 -8.73
N LYS A 155 23.82 2.33 -8.26
CA LYS A 155 22.47 2.84 -8.53
C LYS A 155 21.39 1.90 -7.98
N ILE A 156 21.62 1.33 -6.79
CA ILE A 156 20.72 0.39 -6.12
C ILE A 156 19.93 1.12 -5.04
N LEU A 157 18.62 0.98 -5.05
CA LEU A 157 17.73 1.44 -4.01
C LEU A 157 17.36 0.27 -3.08
N PHE A 158 17.80 0.29 -1.83
CA PHE A 158 17.28 -0.54 -0.76
C PHE A 158 16.06 0.17 -0.19
N SER A 159 14.89 -0.35 -0.47
CA SER A 159 13.64 0.41 -0.38
C SER A 159 12.81 0.14 0.87
N ALA A 160 13.40 -0.50 1.90
CA ALA A 160 12.61 -1.07 2.99
C ALA A 160 11.46 -1.92 2.41
N ASP A 161 10.24 -1.80 2.94
CA ASP A 161 9.09 -2.59 2.48
C ASP A 161 8.48 -2.11 1.17
N ALA A 162 8.79 -0.88 0.75
CA ALA A 162 8.28 -0.41 -0.53
C ALA A 162 8.77 -1.28 -1.68
N PHE A 163 7.91 -1.49 -2.67
CA PHE A 163 8.13 -2.41 -3.80
C PHE A 163 8.21 -3.90 -3.42
N GLY A 164 7.89 -4.23 -2.16
CA GLY A 164 7.75 -5.61 -1.70
C GLY A 164 6.52 -6.32 -2.24
N LYS A 165 6.49 -7.64 -2.10
CA LYS A 165 5.35 -8.49 -2.42
C LYS A 165 5.25 -9.64 -1.41
N PHE A 166 4.07 -10.22 -1.28
CA PHE A 166 3.90 -11.52 -0.62
C PHE A 166 4.55 -12.64 -1.43
N GLY A 167 4.88 -13.74 -0.76
CA GLY A 167 5.49 -14.92 -1.34
C GLY A 167 6.99 -15.02 -1.12
N ALA A 168 7.48 -16.25 -1.02
CA ALA A 168 8.91 -16.55 -0.98
C ALA A 168 9.56 -16.31 -2.35
N LEU A 169 10.90 -16.16 -2.40
CA LEU A 169 11.61 -15.77 -3.64
C LEU A 169 11.50 -16.76 -4.80
N ASP A 170 11.22 -18.01 -4.50
CA ASP A 170 11.08 -19.11 -5.48
C ASP A 170 9.60 -19.43 -5.79
N ALA A 171 8.65 -18.58 -5.34
CA ALA A 171 7.25 -18.66 -5.74
C ALA A 171 7.08 -18.20 -7.18
N GLU A 172 6.41 -19.03 -8.01
CA GLU A 172 6.08 -18.70 -9.40
C GLU A 172 4.78 -17.89 -9.47
N GLU A 173 4.83 -16.63 -9.03
CA GLU A 173 3.69 -15.72 -9.03
C GLU A 173 3.99 -14.43 -9.77
N ASP A 174 2.96 -13.85 -10.40
CA ASP A 174 3.07 -12.51 -10.98
C ASP A 174 3.37 -11.48 -9.89
N TRP A 175 4.47 -10.73 -10.05
CA TRP A 175 4.89 -9.71 -9.10
C TRP A 175 3.76 -8.70 -8.84
N ALA A 176 3.10 -8.21 -9.88
CA ALA A 176 2.12 -7.14 -9.75
C ALA A 176 0.88 -7.55 -8.93
N CYS A 177 0.47 -8.81 -9.00
CA CYS A 177 -0.67 -9.33 -8.23
C CYS A 177 -0.36 -9.28 -6.74
N GLU A 178 0.71 -9.96 -6.32
CA GLU A 178 1.08 -10.07 -4.92
C GLU A 178 1.63 -8.75 -4.33
N ALA A 179 2.30 -7.94 -5.16
CA ALA A 179 2.75 -6.61 -4.75
C ALA A 179 1.59 -5.63 -4.55
N ARG A 180 0.53 -5.71 -5.37
CA ARG A 180 -0.69 -4.90 -5.19
C ARG A 180 -1.42 -5.30 -3.93
N ARG A 181 -1.56 -6.62 -3.68
CA ARG A 181 -2.18 -7.15 -2.46
C ARG A 181 -1.38 -6.72 -1.22
N TYR A 182 -0.04 -6.81 -1.27
CA TYR A 182 0.85 -6.29 -0.24
C TYR A 182 0.67 -4.78 -0.05
N TYR A 183 0.74 -4.01 -1.14
CA TYR A 183 0.62 -2.55 -1.09
C TYR A 183 -0.68 -2.10 -0.44
N PHE A 184 -1.84 -2.55 -0.92
CA PHE A 184 -3.14 -2.14 -0.34
C PHE A 184 -3.39 -2.76 1.03
N GLY A 185 -2.80 -3.89 1.35
CA GLY A 185 -2.79 -4.46 2.69
C GLY A 185 -2.07 -3.58 3.71
N ILE A 186 -0.82 -3.24 3.41
CA ILE A 186 0.17 -2.71 4.36
C ILE A 186 0.33 -1.18 4.21
N VAL A 187 0.47 -0.68 2.98
CA VAL A 187 0.85 0.72 2.69
C VAL A 187 -0.34 1.58 2.25
N GLY A 188 -1.43 0.98 1.76
CA GLY A 188 -2.50 1.64 1.00
C GLY A 188 -3.14 2.87 1.63
N LYS A 189 -3.12 2.99 2.96
CA LYS A 189 -3.58 4.18 3.69
C LYS A 189 -2.72 5.41 3.43
N TYR A 190 -1.44 5.22 3.13
CA TYR A 190 -0.40 6.25 3.14
C TYR A 190 -0.01 6.72 1.72
N GLY A 191 -0.97 6.75 0.79
CA GLY A 191 -0.72 7.14 -0.61
C GLY A 191 0.01 8.48 -0.75
N VAL A 192 -0.35 9.50 0.03
CA VAL A 192 0.32 10.81 0.01
C VAL A 192 1.80 10.69 0.37
N GLN A 193 2.14 9.90 1.38
CA GLN A 193 3.52 9.68 1.80
C GLN A 193 4.32 8.94 0.72
N VAL A 194 3.71 7.97 0.06
CA VAL A 194 4.32 7.28 -1.09
C VAL A 194 4.53 8.24 -2.26
N GLN A 195 3.56 9.10 -2.59
CA GLN A 195 3.71 10.13 -3.63
C GLN A 195 4.87 11.08 -3.33
N ASN A 196 5.00 11.55 -2.09
CA ASN A 196 6.11 12.39 -1.66
C ASN A 196 7.46 11.65 -1.79
N LEU A 197 7.49 10.36 -1.46
CA LEU A 197 8.68 9.52 -1.63
C LEU A 197 9.04 9.37 -3.10
N LEU A 198 8.09 9.02 -3.98
CA LEU A 198 8.34 8.89 -5.42
C LEU A 198 8.88 10.20 -6.02
N LYS A 199 8.39 11.35 -5.56
CA LYS A 199 8.88 12.67 -5.97
C LYS A 199 10.34 12.89 -5.54
N LYS A 200 10.75 12.45 -4.34
CA LYS A 200 12.17 12.50 -3.92
C LYS A 200 13.06 11.61 -4.78
N LEU A 201 12.57 10.44 -5.15
CA LEU A 201 13.33 9.45 -5.93
C LEU A 201 13.38 9.80 -7.43
N SER A 202 12.52 10.67 -7.95
CA SER A 202 12.39 10.96 -9.39
C SER A 202 13.64 11.51 -10.07
N GLY A 203 14.58 12.07 -9.29
CA GLY A 203 15.88 12.57 -9.78
C GLY A 203 17.00 11.55 -9.78
N LEU A 204 16.75 10.31 -9.29
CA LEU A 204 17.77 9.28 -9.17
C LEU A 204 17.76 8.33 -10.37
N GLU A 205 18.96 7.96 -10.83
CA GLU A 205 19.12 6.80 -11.72
C GLU A 205 19.01 5.54 -10.87
N ILE A 206 17.96 4.76 -10.99
CA ILE A 206 17.77 3.50 -10.26
C ILE A 206 17.91 2.34 -11.25
N ARG A 207 18.87 1.44 -11.01
CA ARG A 207 19.11 0.24 -11.81
C ARG A 207 18.58 -1.02 -11.17
N ALA A 208 18.48 -1.03 -9.85
CA ALA A 208 17.88 -2.12 -9.10
C ALA A 208 17.14 -1.60 -7.86
N ILE A 209 16.08 -2.29 -7.48
CA ILE A 209 15.36 -2.06 -6.23
C ILE A 209 15.44 -3.35 -5.40
N CYS A 210 15.95 -3.22 -4.19
CA CYS A 210 16.09 -4.29 -3.19
C CYS A 210 15.11 -4.01 -2.05
N SER A 211 13.91 -4.56 -2.15
CA SER A 211 12.90 -4.50 -1.08
C SER A 211 13.22 -5.51 0.02
N LEU A 212 12.66 -5.30 1.21
CA LEU A 212 12.74 -6.25 2.32
C LEU A 212 11.92 -7.52 2.09
N HIS A 213 10.98 -7.49 1.12
CA HIS A 213 10.20 -8.65 0.68
C HIS A 213 10.21 -8.80 -0.84
N GLY A 214 10.21 -10.04 -1.33
CA GLY A 214 10.15 -10.34 -2.76
C GLY A 214 11.49 -10.24 -3.51
N PRO A 215 11.47 -10.36 -4.83
CA PRO A 215 12.66 -10.43 -5.65
C PRO A 215 13.38 -9.08 -5.79
N ILE A 216 14.65 -9.12 -6.16
CA ILE A 216 15.36 -7.93 -6.64
C ILE A 216 14.78 -7.52 -8.00
N LEU A 217 14.40 -6.26 -8.13
CA LEU A 217 13.86 -5.71 -9.37
C LEU A 217 15.00 -5.03 -10.14
N GLU A 218 15.45 -5.62 -11.23
CA GLU A 218 16.59 -5.12 -12.03
C GLU A 218 16.18 -4.69 -13.44
N GLU A 219 15.07 -5.21 -13.94
CA GLU A 219 14.57 -4.90 -15.28
C GLU A 219 13.32 -4.03 -15.21
N ASN A 220 13.15 -3.14 -16.19
CA ASN A 220 11.94 -2.33 -16.35
C ASN A 220 11.53 -1.56 -15.07
N ILE A 221 12.47 -0.92 -14.40
CA ILE A 221 12.24 -0.16 -13.16
C ILE A 221 11.07 0.82 -13.28
N GLY A 222 10.92 1.46 -14.46
CA GLY A 222 9.80 2.37 -14.74
C GLY A 222 8.43 1.73 -14.52
N TYR A 223 8.25 0.46 -14.87
CA TYR A 223 6.99 -0.27 -14.67
C TYR A 223 6.60 -0.35 -13.19
N TYR A 224 7.55 -0.65 -12.31
CA TYR A 224 7.28 -0.74 -10.87
C TYR A 224 6.98 0.63 -10.26
N LEU A 225 7.70 1.67 -10.69
CA LEU A 225 7.47 3.04 -10.27
C LEU A 225 6.09 3.54 -10.74
N ASP A 226 5.69 3.23 -11.97
CA ASP A 226 4.38 3.61 -12.53
C ASP A 226 3.22 2.92 -11.80
N LEU A 227 3.37 1.63 -11.42
CA LEU A 227 2.39 0.95 -10.60
C LEU A 227 2.26 1.57 -9.21
N TYR A 228 3.39 1.84 -8.54
CA TYR A 228 3.38 2.51 -7.25
C TYR A 228 2.78 3.92 -7.32
N ASN A 229 3.05 4.66 -8.40
CA ASN A 229 2.42 5.95 -8.66
C ASN A 229 0.90 5.82 -8.85
N THR A 230 0.45 4.83 -9.60
CA THR A 230 -0.97 4.53 -9.82
C THR A 230 -1.67 4.17 -8.51
N TRP A 231 -1.09 3.25 -7.72
CA TRP A 231 -1.69 2.80 -6.47
C TRP A 231 -1.74 3.90 -5.41
N SER A 232 -0.66 4.67 -5.27
CA SER A 232 -0.54 5.72 -4.26
C SER A 232 -1.34 6.99 -4.60
N SER A 233 -1.66 7.23 -5.86
CA SER A 233 -2.62 8.24 -6.29
C SER A 233 -4.07 7.73 -6.33
N TYR A 234 -4.30 6.49 -5.93
CA TYR A 234 -5.60 5.81 -6.01
C TYR A 234 -6.19 5.80 -7.43
N GLY A 235 -5.32 5.79 -8.43
CA GLY A 235 -5.66 5.69 -9.83
C GLY A 235 -6.29 4.34 -10.19
N VAL A 236 -6.92 4.26 -11.35
CA VAL A 236 -7.41 2.99 -11.91
C VAL A 236 -6.27 2.31 -12.64
N GLU A 237 -5.92 1.08 -12.25
CA GLU A 237 -4.84 0.32 -12.89
C GLU A 237 -5.31 -0.38 -14.16
N SER A 238 -6.50 -0.95 -14.12
CA SER A 238 -7.03 -1.76 -15.21
C SER A 238 -8.51 -1.51 -15.45
N GLU A 239 -8.92 -1.53 -16.71
CA GLU A 239 -10.33 -1.52 -17.05
C GLU A 239 -11.01 -2.82 -16.58
N GLY A 240 -12.11 -2.68 -15.84
CA GLY A 240 -12.85 -3.82 -15.34
C GLY A 240 -13.89 -3.47 -14.29
N VAL A 241 -14.62 -4.51 -13.86
CA VAL A 241 -15.66 -4.44 -12.84
C VAL A 241 -15.40 -5.52 -11.80
N LEU A 242 -15.27 -5.13 -10.53
CA LEU A 242 -15.35 -6.06 -9.41
C LEU A 242 -16.81 -6.18 -8.96
N ILE A 243 -17.33 -7.38 -8.83
CA ILE A 243 -18.60 -7.69 -8.18
C ILE A 243 -18.31 -8.38 -6.86
N ALA A 244 -18.29 -7.61 -5.77
CA ALA A 244 -18.14 -8.13 -4.42
C ALA A 244 -19.51 -8.46 -3.82
N TYR A 245 -19.73 -9.68 -3.39
CA TYR A 245 -21.05 -10.08 -2.92
C TYR A 245 -21.06 -10.97 -1.69
N THR A 246 -22.21 -10.97 -1.03
CA THR A 246 -22.61 -11.98 -0.04
C THR A 246 -23.99 -12.53 -0.36
N SER A 247 -24.22 -13.79 -0.08
CA SER A 247 -25.52 -14.43 -0.31
C SER A 247 -25.80 -15.51 0.74
N VAL A 248 -26.97 -15.43 1.38
CA VAL A 248 -27.34 -16.39 2.43
C VAL A 248 -27.87 -17.69 1.83
N TYR A 249 -28.90 -17.60 0.97
CA TYR A 249 -29.58 -18.75 0.34
C TYR A 249 -29.46 -18.80 -1.18
N GLY A 250 -28.49 -18.09 -1.76
CA GLY A 250 -28.18 -18.14 -3.20
C GLY A 250 -28.96 -17.16 -4.09
N ASN A 251 -29.97 -16.44 -3.59
CA ASN A 251 -30.76 -15.56 -4.44
C ASN A 251 -29.96 -14.31 -4.89
N THR A 252 -29.18 -13.69 -4.00
CA THR A 252 -28.28 -12.58 -4.36
C THR A 252 -27.19 -13.10 -5.30
N LYS A 253 -26.64 -14.30 -5.06
CA LYS A 253 -25.67 -14.94 -5.95
C LYS A 253 -26.19 -15.07 -7.37
N LYS A 254 -27.44 -15.56 -7.57
CA LYS A 254 -28.05 -15.68 -8.92
C LYS A 254 -28.14 -14.33 -9.64
N ALA A 255 -28.43 -13.25 -8.92
CA ALA A 255 -28.46 -11.91 -9.50
C ALA A 255 -27.06 -11.44 -9.91
N VAL A 256 -26.05 -11.70 -9.09
CA VAL A 256 -24.64 -11.42 -9.40
C VAL A 256 -24.16 -12.22 -10.61
N GLU A 257 -24.47 -13.51 -10.68
CA GLU A 257 -24.12 -14.36 -11.84
C GLU A 257 -24.76 -13.85 -13.13
N LEU A 258 -26.02 -13.42 -13.07
CA LEU A 258 -26.70 -12.81 -14.23
C LEU A 258 -26.04 -11.49 -14.62
N LEU A 259 -25.70 -10.62 -13.66
CA LEU A 259 -25.01 -9.37 -13.96
C LEU A 259 -23.64 -9.63 -14.60
N ALA A 260 -22.85 -10.55 -14.04
CA ALA A 260 -21.54 -10.92 -14.60
C ALA A 260 -21.66 -11.42 -16.06
N GLN A 261 -22.65 -12.27 -16.33
CA GLN A 261 -22.94 -12.74 -17.68
C GLN A 261 -23.27 -11.56 -18.61
N LYS A 262 -24.15 -10.64 -18.18
CA LYS A 262 -24.54 -9.47 -18.99
C LYS A 262 -23.39 -8.53 -19.28
N LEU A 263 -22.50 -8.29 -18.29
CA LEU A 263 -21.29 -7.50 -18.49
C LEU A 263 -20.35 -8.15 -19.52
N GLN A 264 -20.17 -9.48 -19.47
CA GLN A 264 -19.37 -10.23 -20.45
C GLN A 264 -19.99 -10.18 -21.85
N GLU A 265 -21.30 -10.41 -21.98
CA GLU A 265 -22.04 -10.33 -23.24
C GLU A 265 -21.91 -8.94 -23.90
N LYS A 266 -21.81 -7.88 -23.09
CA LYS A 266 -21.65 -6.50 -23.57
C LYS A 266 -20.17 -6.11 -23.82
N GLY A 267 -19.21 -7.00 -23.55
CA GLY A 267 -17.78 -6.71 -23.73
C GLY A 267 -17.19 -5.74 -22.70
N CYS A 268 -17.74 -5.69 -21.51
CA CYS A 268 -17.34 -4.78 -20.43
C CYS A 268 -16.05 -5.26 -19.75
N GLY A 269 -14.91 -5.10 -20.39
CA GLY A 269 -13.59 -5.34 -19.80
C GLY A 269 -13.45 -6.64 -18.97
N LYS A 270 -12.56 -6.64 -17.99
CA LYS A 270 -12.42 -7.74 -17.03
C LYS A 270 -13.57 -7.71 -16.02
N VAL A 271 -14.23 -8.85 -15.80
CA VAL A 271 -15.25 -9.00 -14.74
C VAL A 271 -14.73 -9.99 -13.71
N VAL A 272 -14.57 -9.54 -12.47
CA VAL A 272 -14.18 -10.35 -11.32
C VAL A 272 -15.36 -10.47 -10.36
N VAL A 273 -15.61 -11.68 -9.86
CA VAL A 273 -16.72 -11.97 -8.94
C VAL A 273 -16.18 -12.57 -7.65
N SER A 274 -16.35 -11.87 -6.54
CA SER A 274 -15.80 -12.26 -5.24
C SER A 274 -16.92 -12.57 -4.23
N ASP A 275 -17.04 -13.84 -3.82
CA ASP A 275 -17.89 -14.25 -2.69
C ASP A 275 -17.14 -13.94 -1.38
N LEU A 276 -17.46 -12.81 -0.77
CA LEU A 276 -16.77 -12.29 0.41
C LEU A 276 -16.80 -13.24 1.64
N ALA A 277 -17.71 -14.21 1.65
CA ALA A 277 -17.77 -15.22 2.70
C ALA A 277 -16.80 -16.41 2.44
N ARG A 278 -16.17 -16.49 1.28
CA ARG A 278 -15.36 -17.63 0.83
C ARG A 278 -14.02 -17.25 0.23
N CYS A 279 -13.90 -16.07 -0.37
CA CYS A 279 -12.62 -15.60 -0.92
C CYS A 279 -11.67 -15.15 0.19
N ASP A 280 -10.42 -14.91 -0.18
CA ASP A 280 -9.53 -14.09 0.64
C ASP A 280 -10.00 -12.63 0.59
N MET A 281 -10.20 -12.02 1.75
CA MET A 281 -10.65 -10.63 1.84
C MET A 281 -9.63 -9.67 1.25
N ALA A 282 -8.34 -9.95 1.39
CA ALA A 282 -7.27 -9.11 0.84
C ALA A 282 -7.26 -9.10 -0.68
N GLU A 283 -7.58 -10.22 -1.35
CA GLU A 283 -7.78 -10.31 -2.79
C GLU A 283 -8.93 -9.42 -3.27
N ALA A 284 -10.07 -9.49 -2.58
CA ALA A 284 -11.21 -8.65 -2.93
C ALA A 284 -10.93 -7.15 -2.72
N VAL A 285 -10.15 -6.82 -1.70
CA VAL A 285 -9.72 -5.43 -1.42
C VAL A 285 -8.80 -4.92 -2.52
N GLU A 286 -7.77 -5.68 -2.91
CA GLU A 286 -6.85 -5.26 -3.96
C GLU A 286 -7.55 -5.07 -5.30
N ASP A 287 -8.48 -5.96 -5.65
CA ASP A 287 -9.30 -5.85 -6.86
C ASP A 287 -10.19 -4.60 -6.85
N ALA A 288 -10.71 -4.18 -5.68
CA ALA A 288 -11.47 -2.94 -5.57
C ALA A 288 -10.63 -1.69 -5.88
N PHE A 289 -9.34 -1.72 -5.56
CA PHE A 289 -8.41 -0.65 -5.92
C PHE A 289 -7.85 -0.79 -7.35
N ARG A 290 -7.83 -1.98 -7.90
CA ARG A 290 -7.35 -2.27 -9.25
C ARG A 290 -8.30 -1.74 -10.32
N TYR A 291 -9.60 -2.03 -10.16
CA TYR A 291 -10.61 -1.72 -11.17
C TYR A 291 -11.33 -0.40 -10.90
N GLY A 292 -11.76 0.26 -11.98
CA GLY A 292 -12.48 1.53 -11.91
C GLY A 292 -13.93 1.43 -11.43
N LYS A 293 -14.52 0.22 -11.43
CA LYS A 293 -15.93 0.00 -11.14
C LYS A 293 -16.11 -1.14 -10.15
N ILE A 294 -16.99 -0.92 -9.16
CA ILE A 294 -17.31 -1.92 -8.14
C ILE A 294 -18.82 -2.06 -7.98
N VAL A 295 -19.30 -3.28 -7.89
CA VAL A 295 -20.67 -3.62 -7.53
C VAL A 295 -20.69 -4.25 -6.14
N LEU A 296 -21.41 -3.66 -5.21
CA LEU A 296 -21.63 -4.17 -3.86
C LEU A 296 -23.00 -4.84 -3.78
N ALA A 297 -23.00 -6.17 -3.65
CA ALA A 297 -24.21 -6.98 -3.67
C ALA A 297 -24.39 -7.73 -2.35
N THR A 298 -25.42 -7.39 -1.56
CA THR A 298 -25.63 -8.02 -0.25
C THR A 298 -27.10 -8.06 0.18
N THR A 299 -27.34 -8.80 1.25
CA THR A 299 -28.66 -8.89 1.88
C THR A 299 -28.76 -7.96 3.08
N THR A 300 -29.97 -7.43 3.32
CA THR A 300 -30.33 -6.88 4.62
C THR A 300 -30.33 -7.99 5.65
N TYR A 301 -29.59 -7.78 6.73
CA TYR A 301 -29.42 -8.76 7.80
C TYR A 301 -29.42 -8.07 9.16
N ASN A 302 -30.32 -8.50 10.06
CA ASN A 302 -30.51 -7.88 11.39
C ASN A 302 -30.69 -6.35 11.37
N GLY A 303 -31.41 -5.83 10.37
CA GLY A 303 -31.59 -4.38 10.19
C GLY A 303 -30.34 -3.64 9.70
N GLU A 304 -29.34 -4.36 9.23
CA GLU A 304 -28.04 -3.91 8.76
C GLU A 304 -27.65 -4.66 7.49
N ILE A 305 -26.35 -4.72 7.14
CA ILE A 305 -25.83 -5.55 6.05
C ILE A 305 -25.15 -6.81 6.58
N PHE A 306 -24.98 -7.80 5.71
CA PHE A 306 -24.31 -9.04 6.07
C PHE A 306 -22.84 -8.79 6.51
N PRO A 307 -22.34 -9.46 7.57
CA PRO A 307 -21.07 -9.11 8.23
C PRO A 307 -19.85 -9.01 7.29
N PHE A 308 -19.67 -9.96 6.37
CA PHE A 308 -18.54 -9.93 5.45
C PHE A 308 -18.55 -8.73 4.49
N MET A 309 -19.73 -8.23 4.09
CA MET A 309 -19.82 -7.01 3.30
C MET A 309 -19.46 -5.78 4.15
N ARG A 310 -19.85 -5.76 5.42
CA ARG A 310 -19.46 -4.69 6.36
C ARG A 310 -17.95 -4.64 6.52
N GLU A 311 -17.33 -5.80 6.75
CA GLU A 311 -15.88 -5.94 6.89
C GLU A 311 -15.16 -5.47 5.63
N PHE A 312 -15.65 -5.88 4.45
CA PHE A 312 -15.09 -5.45 3.19
C PHE A 312 -15.11 -3.93 3.01
N ILE A 313 -16.27 -3.29 3.23
CA ILE A 313 -16.40 -1.83 3.12
C ILE A 313 -15.52 -1.13 4.16
N HIS A 314 -15.42 -1.67 5.37
CA HIS A 314 -14.53 -1.15 6.40
C HIS A 314 -13.06 -1.17 5.93
N ASN A 315 -12.61 -2.30 5.39
CA ASN A 315 -11.27 -2.43 4.82
C ASN A 315 -11.00 -1.42 3.70
N LEU A 316 -11.98 -1.14 2.85
CA LEU A 316 -11.86 -0.13 1.79
C LEU A 316 -11.70 1.28 2.39
N THR A 317 -12.58 1.65 3.34
CA THR A 317 -12.59 3.00 3.92
C THR A 317 -11.34 3.31 4.74
N GLU A 318 -10.79 2.33 5.44
CA GLU A 318 -9.54 2.45 6.20
C GLU A 318 -8.31 2.72 5.31
N ARG A 319 -8.41 2.35 4.02
CA ARG A 319 -7.34 2.49 3.00
C ARG A 319 -7.57 3.63 2.02
N ASN A 320 -8.41 4.62 2.40
CA ASN A 320 -8.73 5.79 1.58
C ASN A 320 -9.31 5.45 0.19
N PHE A 321 -10.22 4.47 0.13
CA PHE A 321 -10.91 4.10 -1.11
C PHE A 321 -11.57 5.30 -1.77
N GLN A 322 -11.27 5.55 -3.04
CA GLN A 322 -11.70 6.73 -3.76
C GLN A 322 -11.61 6.57 -5.28
N ASN A 323 -12.10 7.56 -6.03
CA ASN A 323 -12.00 7.65 -7.50
C ASN A 323 -12.64 6.43 -8.21
N ARG A 324 -13.77 5.93 -7.75
CA ARG A 324 -14.42 4.73 -8.30
C ARG A 324 -15.90 4.94 -8.59
N THR A 325 -16.41 4.19 -9.58
CA THR A 325 -17.85 4.04 -9.78
C THR A 325 -18.37 2.90 -8.94
N VAL A 326 -19.41 3.15 -8.14
CA VAL A 326 -20.00 2.19 -7.21
C VAL A 326 -21.45 1.92 -7.57
N ALA A 327 -21.80 0.65 -7.72
CA ALA A 327 -23.16 0.17 -7.97
C ALA A 327 -23.65 -0.73 -6.84
N PHE A 328 -24.96 -0.88 -6.71
CA PHE A 328 -25.55 -1.64 -5.62
C PHE A 328 -26.60 -2.65 -6.10
N ILE A 329 -26.53 -3.85 -5.50
CA ILE A 329 -27.59 -4.85 -5.56
C ILE A 329 -27.98 -5.17 -4.11
N GLU A 330 -29.21 -4.88 -3.72
CA GLU A 330 -29.73 -5.24 -2.42
C GLU A 330 -30.78 -6.35 -2.47
N ASN A 331 -30.80 -7.18 -1.46
CA ASN A 331 -31.84 -8.19 -1.28
C ASN A 331 -32.40 -8.15 0.15
N GLY A 332 -33.72 -8.31 0.27
CA GLY A 332 -34.38 -8.38 1.56
C GLY A 332 -35.86 -8.74 1.39
N SER A 333 -36.35 -9.74 2.12
CA SER A 333 -37.73 -10.20 1.99
C SER A 333 -38.77 -9.17 2.44
N TRP A 334 -38.41 -8.36 3.42
CA TRP A 334 -39.20 -7.25 3.94
C TRP A 334 -38.27 -6.10 4.32
N ALA A 335 -38.65 -4.87 4.12
CA ALA A 335 -37.87 -3.67 4.45
C ALA A 335 -36.37 -3.74 4.06
N PRO A 336 -36.01 -4.00 2.76
CA PRO A 336 -34.62 -3.99 2.32
C PRO A 336 -33.99 -2.60 2.54
N MET A 337 -32.79 -2.58 3.12
CA MET A 337 -32.09 -1.35 3.48
C MET A 337 -30.57 -1.42 3.23
N ALA A 338 -30.11 -2.49 2.63
CA ALA A 338 -28.68 -2.72 2.46
C ALA A 338 -27.99 -1.61 1.65
N THR A 339 -28.59 -1.13 0.56
CA THR A 339 -28.05 -0.01 -0.24
C THR A 339 -27.87 1.25 0.60
N ARG A 340 -28.86 1.59 1.44
CA ARG A 340 -28.77 2.75 2.33
C ARG A 340 -27.60 2.62 3.31
N VAL A 341 -27.44 1.46 3.93
CA VAL A 341 -26.36 1.21 4.90
C VAL A 341 -25.01 1.30 4.22
N MET A 342 -24.84 0.66 3.05
CA MET A 342 -23.58 0.70 2.29
C MET A 342 -23.21 2.13 1.87
N ARG A 343 -24.19 2.95 1.42
CA ARG A 343 -23.93 4.35 1.08
C ARG A 343 -23.46 5.16 2.29
N VAL A 344 -24.08 5.00 3.46
CA VAL A 344 -23.64 5.67 4.70
C VAL A 344 -22.22 5.28 5.08
N MET A 345 -21.87 4.01 4.94
CA MET A 345 -20.49 3.56 5.23
C MET A 345 -19.45 4.18 4.29
N LEU A 346 -19.84 4.48 3.05
CA LEU A 346 -18.96 5.06 2.02
C LEU A 346 -18.95 6.59 2.00
N GLU A 347 -19.72 7.28 2.85
CA GLU A 347 -19.84 8.76 2.84
C GLU A 347 -18.50 9.49 2.98
N LYS A 348 -17.53 8.88 3.66
CA LYS A 348 -16.20 9.47 3.85
C LYS A 348 -15.24 9.21 2.67
N CYS A 349 -15.61 8.35 1.73
CA CYS A 349 -14.81 8.06 0.56
C CYS A 349 -14.91 9.21 -0.46
N LYS A 350 -13.76 9.63 -1.00
CA LYS A 350 -13.69 10.76 -1.92
C LYS A 350 -14.01 10.33 -3.36
N ASN A 351 -14.59 11.24 -4.14
CA ASN A 351 -14.77 11.10 -5.58
C ASN A 351 -15.43 9.77 -6.00
N LEU A 352 -16.42 9.29 -5.24
CA LEU A 352 -17.22 8.15 -5.65
C LEU A 352 -18.38 8.61 -6.55
N GLN A 353 -18.51 7.96 -7.70
CA GLN A 353 -19.65 8.09 -8.58
C GLN A 353 -20.59 6.91 -8.33
N TYR A 354 -21.86 7.18 -8.11
CA TYR A 354 -22.86 6.13 -7.94
C TYR A 354 -23.67 5.96 -9.21
N THR A 355 -23.91 4.69 -9.60
CA THR A 355 -24.82 4.42 -10.71
C THR A 355 -26.23 4.90 -10.41
N GLU A 356 -26.95 5.37 -11.44
CA GLU A 356 -28.38 5.69 -11.37
C GLU A 356 -29.19 4.41 -11.20
N SER A 357 -28.79 3.35 -11.92
CA SER A 357 -29.40 2.02 -11.86
C SER A 357 -29.02 1.32 -10.56
N THR A 358 -30.03 0.86 -9.83
CA THR A 358 -29.90 -0.01 -8.63
C THR A 358 -30.78 -1.22 -8.78
N VAL A 359 -30.37 -2.36 -8.22
CA VAL A 359 -31.16 -3.60 -8.24
C VAL A 359 -31.69 -3.89 -6.85
N LYS A 360 -33.00 -3.91 -6.71
CA LYS A 360 -33.68 -4.20 -5.45
C LYS A 360 -34.50 -5.47 -5.55
N ILE A 361 -34.07 -6.51 -4.83
CA ILE A 361 -34.67 -7.84 -4.87
C ILE A 361 -35.45 -8.06 -3.56
N LEU A 362 -36.66 -8.58 -3.70
CA LEU A 362 -37.51 -9.00 -2.58
C LEU A 362 -37.52 -10.54 -2.54
N SER A 363 -36.48 -11.13 -1.92
CA SER A 363 -36.18 -12.57 -1.83
C SER A 363 -35.68 -13.17 -3.14
N ALA A 364 -36.55 -13.49 -4.10
CA ALA A 364 -36.20 -14.06 -5.39
C ALA A 364 -36.28 -13.04 -6.53
N MET A 365 -35.45 -13.20 -7.55
CA MET A 365 -35.51 -12.34 -8.74
C MET A 365 -36.82 -12.50 -9.51
N THR A 366 -37.35 -11.36 -9.92
CA THR A 366 -38.49 -11.23 -10.85
C THR A 366 -38.02 -10.78 -12.24
N GLU A 367 -38.92 -10.70 -13.21
CA GLU A 367 -38.61 -10.13 -14.54
C GLU A 367 -38.22 -8.65 -14.44
N GLU A 368 -38.82 -7.89 -13.51
CA GLU A 368 -38.43 -6.50 -13.23
C GLU A 368 -36.95 -6.43 -12.78
N ASN A 369 -36.53 -7.34 -11.89
CA ASN A 369 -35.12 -7.38 -11.46
C ASN A 369 -34.17 -7.74 -12.60
N ARG A 370 -34.58 -8.59 -13.55
CA ARG A 370 -33.80 -8.87 -14.76
C ARG A 370 -33.61 -7.61 -15.61
N ALA A 371 -34.68 -6.82 -15.78
CA ALA A 371 -34.58 -5.55 -16.49
C ALA A 371 -33.69 -4.54 -15.76
N GLN A 372 -33.75 -4.47 -14.41
CA GLN A 372 -32.84 -3.64 -13.61
C GLN A 372 -31.38 -4.08 -13.77
N ILE A 373 -31.11 -5.37 -13.79
CA ILE A 373 -29.75 -5.92 -14.00
C ILE A 373 -29.23 -5.59 -15.43
N GLU A 374 -30.09 -5.69 -16.44
CA GLU A 374 -29.74 -5.30 -17.81
C GLU A 374 -29.38 -3.81 -17.89
N ALA A 375 -30.19 -2.93 -17.30
CA ALA A 375 -29.92 -1.48 -17.26
C ALA A 375 -28.63 -1.17 -16.52
N LEU A 376 -28.38 -1.83 -15.38
CA LEU A 376 -27.14 -1.69 -14.61
C LEU A 376 -25.91 -2.14 -15.42
N ALA A 377 -26.01 -3.26 -16.14
CA ALA A 377 -24.95 -3.73 -17.02
C ALA A 377 -24.65 -2.74 -18.16
N GLU A 378 -25.69 -2.15 -18.76
CA GLU A 378 -25.53 -1.10 -19.78
C GLU A 378 -24.82 0.14 -19.24
N GLU A 379 -25.17 0.58 -18.05
CA GLU A 379 -24.56 1.73 -17.41
C GLU A 379 -23.08 1.47 -17.07
N LEU A 380 -22.78 0.30 -16.50
CA LEU A 380 -21.41 -0.09 -16.17
C LEU A 380 -20.52 -0.30 -17.40
N CYS A 381 -21.07 -0.71 -18.55
CA CYS A 381 -20.30 -0.89 -19.79
C CYS A 381 -20.09 0.42 -20.56
N LYS A 382 -20.83 1.49 -20.26
CA LYS A 382 -20.51 2.79 -20.84
C LYS A 382 -19.13 3.20 -20.33
N SER A 383 -18.21 3.54 -21.23
CA SER A 383 -16.89 4.07 -20.85
C SER A 383 -17.13 5.34 -20.05
N ASN A 384 -16.82 5.31 -18.76
CA ASN A 384 -16.64 6.52 -18.02
C ASN A 384 -15.38 7.18 -18.59
N THR A 385 -15.54 8.14 -19.50
CA THR A 385 -14.55 9.19 -19.59
C THR A 385 -14.57 9.84 -18.22
N TYR A 386 -13.65 9.43 -17.34
CA TYR A 386 -13.21 10.27 -16.23
C TYR A 386 -12.77 11.57 -16.92
N ASN A 387 -13.67 12.54 -16.99
CA ASN A 387 -13.30 13.87 -17.44
C ASN A 387 -12.25 14.37 -16.44
N LYS A 388 -11.01 14.38 -16.89
CA LYS A 388 -9.87 15.01 -16.23
C LYS A 388 -10.06 16.56 -16.11
N GLU A 389 -11.25 17.07 -16.43
CA GLU A 389 -11.53 18.49 -16.64
C GLU A 389 -12.07 19.24 -15.41
N VAL A 390 -12.17 18.63 -14.23
CA VAL A 390 -12.39 19.38 -12.98
C VAL A 390 -11.42 18.88 -11.92
N CYS A 391 -10.12 18.90 -12.21
CA CYS A 391 -9.12 18.87 -11.17
C CYS A 391 -9.09 20.25 -10.50
N MET A 392 -9.84 20.39 -9.40
CA MET A 392 -9.50 21.41 -8.43
C MET A 392 -8.10 21.10 -7.92
N SER A 393 -7.27 22.10 -7.84
CA SER A 393 -5.85 21.92 -7.55
C SER A 393 -5.63 21.69 -6.06
N ARG A 394 -4.63 20.92 -5.73
CA ARG A 394 -4.12 20.79 -4.37
C ARG A 394 -2.84 21.57 -4.22
N TYR A 395 -2.64 22.13 -3.06
CA TYR A 395 -1.44 22.91 -2.73
C TYR A 395 -0.83 22.37 -1.45
N VAL A 396 0.40 21.88 -1.54
CA VAL A 396 1.11 21.23 -0.43
C VAL A 396 2.07 22.21 0.23
N CYS A 397 1.96 22.33 1.54
CA CYS A 397 2.92 23.06 2.36
C CYS A 397 4.28 22.37 2.32
N GLN A 398 5.29 23.04 1.82
CA GLN A 398 6.65 22.49 1.67
C GLN A 398 7.39 22.31 3.00
N VAL A 399 6.86 22.87 4.09
CA VAL A 399 7.46 22.76 5.42
C VAL A 399 6.96 21.53 6.18
N CYS A 400 5.65 21.23 6.13
CA CYS A 400 5.07 20.18 6.94
C CYS A 400 4.27 19.13 6.16
N GLY A 401 4.08 19.31 4.83
CA GLY A 401 3.32 18.38 4.01
C GLY A 401 1.79 18.49 4.13
N TRP A 402 1.27 19.46 4.92
CA TRP A 402 -0.16 19.71 4.97
C TRP A 402 -0.69 20.22 3.63
N THR A 403 -1.86 19.73 3.23
CA THR A 403 -2.43 20.06 1.90
C THR A 403 -3.68 20.92 2.03
N TYR A 404 -3.71 22.03 1.31
CA TYR A 404 -4.93 22.75 1.01
C TYR A 404 -5.57 22.12 -0.24
N ASP A 405 -6.81 21.67 -0.12
CA ASP A 405 -7.59 21.12 -1.22
C ASP A 405 -8.67 22.15 -1.64
N GLU A 406 -8.59 22.65 -2.87
CA GLU A 406 -9.57 23.62 -3.38
C GLU A 406 -11.01 23.06 -3.38
N GLU A 407 -11.16 21.74 -3.52
CA GLU A 407 -12.47 21.10 -3.50
C GLU A 407 -13.10 21.08 -2.11
N GLU A 408 -12.27 20.91 -1.06
CA GLU A 408 -12.75 20.86 0.34
C GLU A 408 -12.85 22.24 0.97
N GLY A 409 -11.99 23.20 0.55
CA GLY A 409 -11.84 24.48 1.24
C GLY A 409 -11.38 24.31 2.68
N LEU A 410 -11.72 25.27 3.55
CA LEU A 410 -11.49 25.21 5.00
C LEU A 410 -12.70 25.84 5.73
N PRO A 411 -13.80 25.10 5.87
CA PRO A 411 -15.01 25.65 6.51
C PRO A 411 -14.78 26.17 7.93
N GLY A 412 -13.83 25.54 8.66
CA GLY A 412 -13.42 25.97 10.00
C GLY A 412 -12.79 27.38 10.07
N LYS A 413 -12.27 27.88 8.93
CA LYS A 413 -11.73 29.23 8.75
C LYS A 413 -12.61 30.12 7.85
N GLY A 414 -13.83 29.67 7.52
CA GLY A 414 -14.74 30.42 6.67
C GLY A 414 -14.39 30.38 5.18
N ILE A 415 -13.50 29.47 4.75
CA ILE A 415 -13.12 29.27 3.35
C ILE A 415 -14.01 28.16 2.80
N VAL A 416 -14.93 28.51 1.92
CA VAL A 416 -15.90 27.56 1.35
C VAL A 416 -15.25 26.61 0.37
N ALA A 417 -15.82 25.40 0.23
CA ALA A 417 -15.44 24.43 -0.79
C ALA A 417 -15.48 25.08 -2.20
N GLY A 418 -14.48 24.78 -3.03
CA GLY A 418 -14.33 25.38 -4.36
C GLY A 418 -13.53 26.67 -4.40
N THR A 419 -13.06 27.20 -3.28
CA THR A 419 -12.20 28.38 -3.24
C THR A 419 -10.82 28.07 -3.83
N LYS A 420 -10.42 28.85 -4.85
CA LYS A 420 -9.09 28.70 -5.46
C LYS A 420 -7.98 29.13 -4.50
N PHE A 421 -6.83 28.46 -4.56
CA PHE A 421 -5.68 28.80 -3.69
C PHE A 421 -5.22 30.26 -3.88
N GLU A 422 -5.28 30.76 -5.11
CA GLU A 422 -4.96 32.15 -5.44
C GLU A 422 -5.94 33.15 -4.79
N GLU A 423 -7.17 32.74 -4.55
CA GLU A 423 -8.24 33.56 -3.96
C GLU A 423 -8.22 33.54 -2.41
N LEU A 424 -7.36 32.72 -1.81
CA LEU A 424 -7.18 32.72 -0.36
C LEU A 424 -6.66 34.07 0.12
N PRO A 425 -7.08 34.53 1.31
CA PRO A 425 -6.59 35.80 1.89
C PRO A 425 -5.06 35.86 1.93
N ASP A 426 -4.50 37.06 1.78
CA ASP A 426 -3.03 37.30 1.87
C ASP A 426 -2.44 36.85 3.22
N GLY A 427 -3.23 36.84 4.28
CA GLY A 427 -2.85 36.34 5.60
C GLY A 427 -3.13 34.86 5.82
N PHE A 428 -3.33 34.05 4.75
CA PHE A 428 -3.52 32.61 4.89
C PHE A 428 -2.27 31.95 5.45
N GLU A 429 -2.44 31.14 6.48
CA GLU A 429 -1.39 30.35 7.13
C GLU A 429 -1.75 28.86 7.14
N CYS A 430 -0.73 28.04 6.98
CA CYS A 430 -0.84 26.57 7.09
C CYS A 430 -1.45 26.17 8.45
N GLU A 431 -2.49 25.34 8.43
CA GLU A 431 -3.16 24.90 9.66
C GLU A 431 -2.25 24.10 10.61
N LEU A 432 -1.23 23.44 10.05
CA LEU A 432 -0.38 22.56 10.84
C LEU A 432 0.87 23.24 11.38
N CYS A 433 1.51 24.15 10.60
CA CYS A 433 2.80 24.73 10.99
C CYS A 433 2.84 26.28 10.94
N GLY A 434 1.75 26.96 10.56
CA GLY A 434 1.62 28.42 10.63
C GLY A 434 2.42 29.20 9.58
N VAL A 435 3.03 28.55 8.58
CA VAL A 435 3.77 29.28 7.52
C VAL A 435 2.82 29.84 6.49
N GLY A 436 3.20 30.94 5.86
CA GLY A 436 2.40 31.64 4.88
C GLY A 436 2.25 30.94 3.55
N LYS A 437 1.40 31.51 2.70
CA LYS A 437 0.99 31.03 1.37
C LYS A 437 2.15 30.77 0.42
N GLU A 438 3.26 31.53 0.55
CA GLU A 438 4.47 31.41 -0.24
C GLU A 438 5.23 30.09 -0.09
N ASN A 439 4.91 29.33 0.96
CA ASN A 439 5.51 28.04 1.23
C ASN A 439 4.70 26.85 0.66
N PHE A 440 3.72 27.13 -0.18
CA PHE A 440 2.90 26.11 -0.81
C PHE A 440 3.25 25.95 -2.28
N THR A 441 3.24 24.72 -2.76
CA THR A 441 3.37 24.41 -4.19
C THR A 441 2.16 23.61 -4.67
N LYS A 442 1.75 23.88 -5.89
CA LYS A 442 0.68 23.13 -6.56
C LYS A 442 1.14 21.71 -6.79
N GLU A 443 0.27 20.75 -6.44
CA GLU A 443 0.44 19.32 -6.66
C GLU A 443 0.08 18.92 -8.10
#